data_809ab8475be966b5046c32cdeb00fe04
#
_entry.id   809ab8475be966b5046c32cdeb00fe04
#
_cell.length_a   1.000
_cell.length_b   1.000
_cell.length_c   1.000
_cell.angle_alpha   90.00
_cell.angle_beta   90.00
_cell.angle_gamma   90.00
#
_symmetry.space_group_name_H-M   'P 1'
#
loop_
_entity.id
_entity.type
_entity.pdbx_description
1 polymer ?
#
loop_
_entity_poly.entity_id
_entity_poly.type
_entity_poly.pdbx_seq_one_letter_code
_entity_poly.pdbx_strand_id
1 'polypeptide(L)'
;MEKENNNDLIFIGEASELLGVSINTLRRWDESGRLSSVRNKPGGKRYYRRKDIEVFKSELFKIAQEWAISESELPSDYYCQNSAVFLARITKMERLMMQNKDAKDLFSLLVSVAGEIGNNSYDHNLGQWPDIPGIFFGYDLNKKQIVLTDRGVGVLETLRRVRPELKNHKEALEVAFTEILSGREPEARGNGLKYVRKVILENPINLVFQTGDAKLILNGKNSDLNIEIVKQNIRGCLALITY
;
A
#
# COMPACT_ATOMS: atom_id res chain seq x y z
N MET A 1 -9.99 -35.40 19.89
CA MET A 1 -10.11 -34.98 18.49
C MET A 1 -11.27 -34.01 18.42
N GLU A 2 -10.98 -32.72 18.51
CA GLU A 2 -11.98 -31.66 18.31
C GLU A 2 -12.48 -31.71 16.87
N LYS A 3 -13.78 -31.83 16.68
CA LYS A 3 -14.40 -31.68 15.35
C LYS A 3 -14.17 -30.25 14.87
N GLU A 4 -13.22 -30.06 13.92
CA GLU A 4 -13.10 -28.78 13.22
C GLU A 4 -14.48 -28.41 12.65
N ASN A 5 -14.99 -27.28 13.10
CA ASN A 5 -16.29 -26.76 12.67
C ASN A 5 -16.18 -26.41 11.19
N ASN A 6 -16.99 -27.01 10.33
CA ASN A 6 -16.97 -26.81 8.86
C ASN A 6 -17.20 -25.33 8.45
N ASN A 7 -17.60 -24.47 9.40
CA ASN A 7 -17.81 -23.02 9.22
C ASN A 7 -16.52 -22.19 9.22
N ASP A 8 -15.36 -22.80 9.50
CA ASP A 8 -14.07 -22.09 9.63
C ASP A 8 -13.18 -22.22 8.38
N LEU A 9 -13.65 -22.98 7.37
CA LEU A 9 -12.93 -23.21 6.12
C LEU A 9 -13.51 -22.35 4.99
N ILE A 10 -12.65 -21.59 4.34
CA ILE A 10 -12.97 -20.71 3.21
C ILE A 10 -12.47 -21.36 1.92
N PHE A 11 -13.30 -21.40 0.88
CA PHE A 11 -12.90 -21.89 -0.42
C PHE A 11 -11.89 -20.94 -1.09
N ILE A 12 -10.98 -21.47 -1.91
CA ILE A 12 -9.89 -20.70 -2.55
C ILE A 12 -10.37 -19.46 -3.32
N GLY A 13 -11.58 -19.48 -3.92
CA GLY A 13 -12.19 -18.32 -4.57
C GLY A 13 -12.45 -17.18 -3.59
N GLU A 14 -13.14 -17.48 -2.47
CA GLU A 14 -13.41 -16.53 -1.40
C GLU A 14 -12.11 -16.04 -0.75
N ALA A 15 -11.16 -16.94 -0.48
CA ALA A 15 -9.84 -16.56 0.04
C ALA A 15 -9.09 -15.62 -0.91
N SER A 16 -9.20 -15.83 -2.23
CA SER A 16 -8.65 -14.96 -3.27
C SER A 16 -9.23 -13.53 -3.19
N GLU A 17 -10.54 -13.42 -3.03
CA GLU A 17 -11.21 -12.13 -2.87
C GLU A 17 -10.82 -11.45 -1.55
N LEU A 18 -10.84 -12.19 -0.45
CA LEU A 18 -10.49 -11.68 0.88
C LEU A 18 -9.05 -11.15 0.95
N LEU A 19 -8.11 -11.78 0.26
CA LEU A 19 -6.69 -11.39 0.25
C LEU A 19 -6.35 -10.43 -0.90
N GLY A 20 -7.27 -10.16 -1.82
CA GLY A 20 -7.05 -9.30 -2.98
C GLY A 20 -6.06 -9.87 -4.00
N VAL A 21 -5.81 -11.20 -3.98
CA VAL A 21 -4.82 -11.88 -4.82
C VAL A 21 -5.48 -12.88 -5.78
N SER A 22 -4.75 -13.35 -6.80
CA SER A 22 -5.28 -14.36 -7.72
C SER A 22 -5.29 -15.77 -7.09
N ILE A 23 -6.17 -16.64 -7.62
CA ILE A 23 -6.20 -18.07 -7.25
C ILE A 23 -4.83 -18.72 -7.53
N ASN A 24 -4.13 -18.31 -8.59
CA ASN A 24 -2.81 -18.85 -8.93
C ASN A 24 -1.76 -18.45 -7.87
N THR A 25 -1.83 -17.25 -7.32
CA THR A 25 -0.97 -16.84 -6.21
C THR A 25 -1.23 -17.67 -4.96
N LEU A 26 -2.50 -17.91 -4.62
CA LEU A 26 -2.82 -18.79 -3.49
C LEU A 26 -2.33 -20.22 -3.68
N ARG A 27 -2.34 -20.74 -4.92
CA ARG A 27 -1.75 -22.05 -5.23
C ARG A 27 -0.25 -22.07 -5.00
N ARG A 28 0.49 -21.04 -5.47
CA ARG A 28 1.93 -20.92 -5.23
C ARG A 28 2.26 -20.76 -3.74
N TRP A 29 1.46 -19.99 -3.01
CA TRP A 29 1.65 -19.84 -1.56
C TRP A 29 1.41 -21.14 -0.80
N ASP A 30 0.44 -21.95 -1.21
CA ASP A 30 0.21 -23.29 -0.69
C ASP A 30 1.41 -24.22 -1.00
N GLU A 31 1.91 -24.20 -2.23
CA GLU A 31 3.06 -24.99 -2.67
C GLU A 31 4.38 -24.58 -2.01
N SER A 32 4.57 -23.30 -1.74
CA SER A 32 5.75 -22.77 -1.02
C SER A 32 5.63 -22.82 0.51
N GLY A 33 4.49 -23.25 1.05
CA GLY A 33 4.23 -23.26 2.48
C GLY A 33 3.96 -21.89 3.11
N ARG A 34 3.88 -20.82 2.31
CA ARG A 34 3.64 -19.45 2.78
C ARG A 34 2.23 -19.25 3.36
N LEU A 35 1.22 -19.89 2.74
CA LEU A 35 -0.15 -19.97 3.23
C LEU A 35 -0.72 -21.34 2.88
N SER A 36 -0.71 -22.25 3.84
CA SER A 36 -1.07 -23.65 3.62
C SER A 36 -2.57 -23.84 3.46
N SER A 37 -2.97 -24.61 2.44
CA SER A 37 -4.35 -24.99 2.23
C SER A 37 -4.70 -26.31 2.95
N VAL A 38 -5.97 -26.46 3.29
CA VAL A 38 -6.57 -27.71 3.74
C VAL A 38 -7.25 -28.38 2.55
N ARG A 39 -7.06 -29.70 2.38
CA ARG A 39 -7.70 -30.50 1.32
C ARG A 39 -8.30 -31.76 1.90
N ASN A 40 -9.50 -32.10 1.46
CA ASN A 40 -10.18 -33.33 1.93
C ASN A 40 -9.54 -34.61 1.35
N LYS A 41 -8.80 -34.51 0.24
CA LYS A 41 -8.04 -35.61 -0.40
C LYS A 41 -6.92 -35.05 -1.26
N PRO A 42 -5.85 -35.83 -1.54
CA PRO A 42 -4.83 -35.44 -2.49
C PRO A 42 -5.43 -34.98 -3.84
N GLY A 43 -4.98 -33.84 -4.35
CA GLY A 43 -5.53 -33.24 -5.59
C GLY A 43 -6.92 -32.61 -5.45
N GLY A 44 -7.54 -32.64 -4.29
CA GLY A 44 -8.87 -32.06 -4.03
C GLY A 44 -8.88 -30.53 -4.03
N LYS A 45 -10.10 -29.98 -3.91
CA LYS A 45 -10.30 -28.54 -3.78
C LYS A 45 -9.51 -27.99 -2.58
N ARG A 46 -8.91 -26.79 -2.74
CA ARG A 46 -8.18 -26.08 -1.69
C ARG A 46 -9.14 -25.24 -0.87
N TYR A 47 -9.03 -25.36 0.44
CA TYR A 47 -9.70 -24.53 1.44
C TYR A 47 -8.62 -23.93 2.35
N TYR A 48 -8.92 -22.79 2.95
CA TYR A 48 -8.05 -22.11 3.90
C TYR A 48 -8.79 -21.91 5.21
N ARG A 49 -8.11 -22.06 6.35
CA ARG A 49 -8.71 -21.71 7.63
C ARG A 49 -8.88 -20.20 7.72
N ARG A 50 -10.05 -19.74 8.16
CA ARG A 50 -10.34 -18.31 8.31
C ARG A 50 -9.28 -17.62 9.18
N LYS A 51 -8.89 -18.24 10.30
CA LYS A 51 -7.83 -17.75 11.18
C LYS A 51 -6.49 -17.57 10.48
N ASP A 52 -6.10 -18.48 9.60
CA ASP A 52 -4.82 -18.39 8.87
C ASP A 52 -4.87 -17.24 7.85
N ILE A 53 -6.02 -17.02 7.22
CA ILE A 53 -6.28 -15.85 6.38
C ILE A 53 -6.20 -14.55 7.21
N GLU A 54 -6.79 -14.51 8.39
CA GLU A 54 -6.74 -13.33 9.27
C GLU A 54 -5.33 -13.00 9.75
N VAL A 55 -4.54 -14.01 10.13
CA VAL A 55 -3.12 -13.86 10.47
C VAL A 55 -2.34 -13.34 9.26
N PHE A 56 -2.52 -13.97 8.10
CA PHE A 56 -1.83 -13.56 6.88
C PHE A 56 -2.16 -12.11 6.46
N LYS A 57 -3.42 -11.69 6.61
CA LYS A 57 -3.85 -10.32 6.37
C LYS A 57 -3.22 -9.30 7.32
N SER A 58 -2.93 -9.69 8.58
CA SER A 58 -2.22 -8.81 9.52
C SER A 58 -0.79 -8.50 9.08
N GLU A 59 -0.27 -9.22 8.12
CA GLU A 59 1.08 -9.11 7.60
C GLU A 59 1.21 -8.22 6.35
N LEU A 60 0.09 -7.73 5.73
CA LEU A 60 0.16 -6.95 4.50
C LEU A 60 1.12 -5.75 4.61
N PHE A 61 0.99 -4.97 5.68
CA PHE A 61 1.88 -3.84 5.96
C PHE A 61 3.33 -4.31 6.20
N LYS A 62 3.50 -5.40 6.94
CA LYS A 62 4.81 -5.98 7.23
C LYS A 62 5.51 -6.48 5.96
N ILE A 63 4.78 -7.16 5.07
CA ILE A 63 5.30 -7.61 3.77
C ILE A 63 5.75 -6.39 2.93
N ALA A 64 4.95 -5.34 2.88
CA ALA A 64 5.30 -4.11 2.18
C ALA A 64 6.54 -3.44 2.77
N GLN A 65 6.62 -3.37 4.10
CA GLN A 65 7.75 -2.80 4.82
C GLN A 65 9.04 -3.61 4.62
N GLU A 66 8.98 -4.93 4.69
CA GLU A 66 10.11 -5.82 4.42
C GLU A 66 10.63 -5.62 2.99
N TRP A 67 9.73 -5.51 2.01
CA TRP A 67 10.12 -5.25 0.63
C TRP A 67 10.75 -3.86 0.43
N ALA A 68 10.28 -2.83 1.14
CA ALA A 68 10.86 -1.49 1.09
C ALA A 68 12.31 -1.43 1.65
N ILE A 69 12.68 -2.40 2.49
CA ILE A 69 13.99 -2.44 3.17
C ILE A 69 14.95 -3.41 2.50
N SER A 70 14.46 -4.53 1.97
CA SER A 70 15.26 -5.64 1.48
C SER A 70 14.90 -6.02 0.04
N GLU A 71 15.77 -6.82 -0.60
CA GLU A 71 15.54 -7.37 -1.95
C GLU A 71 14.64 -8.61 -1.94
N SER A 72 13.68 -8.69 -1.01
CA SER A 72 12.74 -9.80 -0.95
C SER A 72 11.86 -9.86 -2.20
N GLU A 73 11.63 -11.08 -2.71
CA GLU A 73 10.71 -11.28 -3.84
C GLU A 73 9.28 -10.89 -3.43
N LEU A 74 8.64 -10.08 -4.28
CA LEU A 74 7.22 -9.79 -4.14
C LEU A 74 6.36 -10.82 -4.84
N PRO A 75 5.24 -11.20 -4.23
CA PRO A 75 4.17 -11.88 -4.96
C PRO A 75 3.70 -11.00 -6.12
N SER A 76 3.60 -11.59 -7.31
CA SER A 76 3.21 -10.89 -8.54
C SER A 76 1.90 -10.11 -8.41
N ASP A 77 1.00 -10.52 -7.50
CA ASP A 77 -0.28 -9.84 -7.26
C ASP A 77 -0.16 -8.53 -6.50
N TYR A 78 0.93 -8.31 -5.77
CA TYR A 78 1.20 -7.03 -5.11
C TYR A 78 2.14 -6.13 -5.91
N TYR A 79 2.88 -6.70 -6.88
CA TYR A 79 3.85 -5.95 -7.65
C TYR A 79 3.24 -5.32 -8.90
N CYS A 80 3.24 -4.01 -8.98
CA CYS A 80 2.85 -3.21 -10.13
C CYS A 80 4.12 -2.68 -10.81
N GLN A 81 4.59 -3.39 -11.83
CA GLN A 81 5.83 -3.06 -12.54
C GLN A 81 5.77 -1.72 -13.30
N ASN A 82 4.56 -1.24 -13.63
CA ASN A 82 4.32 0.02 -14.31
C ASN A 82 2.96 0.61 -13.94
N SER A 83 2.73 1.87 -14.34
CA SER A 83 1.50 2.60 -14.03
C SER A 83 0.25 1.97 -14.63
N ALA A 84 0.34 1.29 -15.78
CA ALA A 84 -0.82 0.62 -16.40
C ALA A 84 -1.29 -0.58 -15.55
N VAL A 85 -0.35 -1.38 -15.01
CA VAL A 85 -0.68 -2.47 -14.07
C VAL A 85 -1.27 -1.91 -12.78
N PHE A 86 -0.72 -0.82 -12.26
CA PHE A 86 -1.27 -0.14 -11.09
C PHE A 86 -2.68 0.36 -11.33
N LEU A 87 -2.94 1.04 -12.46
CA LEU A 87 -4.27 1.52 -12.84
C LEU A 87 -5.29 0.38 -12.92
N ALA A 88 -4.93 -0.73 -13.53
CA ALA A 88 -5.82 -1.90 -13.60
C ALA A 88 -6.18 -2.45 -12.21
N ARG A 89 -5.22 -2.44 -11.28
CA ARG A 89 -5.44 -2.95 -9.91
C ARG A 89 -6.23 -1.99 -9.04
N ILE A 90 -5.98 -0.68 -9.13
CA ILE A 90 -6.75 0.31 -8.38
C ILE A 90 -8.21 0.32 -8.87
N THR A 91 -8.45 0.15 -10.17
CA THR A 91 -9.82 -0.01 -10.74
C THR A 91 -10.49 -1.29 -10.22
N LYS A 92 -9.73 -2.39 -10.06
CA LYS A 92 -10.28 -3.61 -9.42
C LYS A 92 -10.66 -3.35 -7.96
N MET A 93 -9.81 -2.67 -7.19
CA MET A 93 -10.08 -2.27 -5.80
C MET A 93 -11.34 -1.40 -5.72
N GLU A 94 -11.44 -0.38 -6.57
CA GLU A 94 -12.61 0.50 -6.66
C GLU A 94 -13.91 -0.28 -6.82
N ARG A 95 -13.96 -1.20 -7.78
CA ARG A 95 -15.13 -2.06 -8.03
C ARG A 95 -15.53 -2.87 -6.81
N LEU A 96 -14.56 -3.43 -6.09
CA LEU A 96 -14.83 -4.20 -4.87
C LEU A 96 -15.31 -3.30 -3.73
N MET A 97 -14.75 -2.09 -3.59
CA MET A 97 -15.17 -1.10 -2.60
C MET A 97 -16.60 -0.60 -2.83
N MET A 98 -17.00 -0.40 -4.08
CA MET A 98 -18.39 -0.01 -4.42
C MET A 98 -19.43 -1.04 -3.94
N GLN A 99 -19.05 -2.32 -3.86
CA GLN A 99 -19.91 -3.41 -3.39
C GLN A 99 -19.82 -3.62 -1.87
N ASN A 100 -18.81 -3.04 -1.21
CA ASN A 100 -18.59 -3.17 0.22
C ASN A 100 -19.35 -2.09 0.99
N LYS A 101 -20.23 -2.50 1.90
CA LYS A 101 -21.10 -1.59 2.68
C LYS A 101 -20.29 -0.58 3.51
N ASP A 102 -19.14 -0.98 4.01
CA ASP A 102 -18.30 -0.16 4.89
C ASP A 102 -17.42 0.86 4.13
N ALA A 103 -17.16 0.61 2.84
CA ALA A 103 -16.33 1.47 2.00
C ALA A 103 -17.15 2.35 1.05
N LYS A 104 -18.46 2.07 0.89
CA LYS A 104 -19.33 2.67 -0.14
C LYS A 104 -19.32 4.20 -0.17
N ASP A 105 -19.25 4.85 1.00
CA ASP A 105 -19.30 6.31 1.09
C ASP A 105 -17.92 6.97 0.94
N LEU A 106 -16.84 6.18 1.06
CA LEU A 106 -15.45 6.65 1.03
C LEU A 106 -14.66 6.16 -0.18
N PHE A 107 -15.20 5.23 -0.99
CA PHE A 107 -14.41 4.54 -2.02
C PHE A 107 -13.72 5.49 -3.00
N SER A 108 -14.42 6.53 -3.47
CA SER A 108 -13.86 7.49 -4.43
C SER A 108 -12.70 8.29 -3.84
N LEU A 109 -12.79 8.68 -2.57
CA LEU A 109 -11.72 9.37 -1.85
C LEU A 109 -10.52 8.45 -1.61
N LEU A 110 -10.76 7.19 -1.20
CA LEU A 110 -9.72 6.20 -0.98
C LEU A 110 -8.98 5.85 -2.28
N VAL A 111 -9.70 5.68 -3.38
CA VAL A 111 -9.13 5.45 -4.72
C VAL A 111 -8.30 6.66 -5.17
N SER A 112 -8.81 7.88 -4.95
CA SER A 112 -8.11 9.11 -5.31
C SER A 112 -6.82 9.29 -4.49
N VAL A 113 -6.88 9.08 -3.16
CA VAL A 113 -5.70 9.16 -2.27
C VAL A 113 -4.66 8.10 -2.65
N ALA A 114 -5.06 6.85 -2.85
CA ALA A 114 -4.16 5.79 -3.27
C ALA A 114 -3.59 6.06 -4.68
N GLY A 115 -4.41 6.59 -5.58
CA GLY A 115 -4.01 6.98 -6.93
C GLY A 115 -2.94 8.06 -6.94
N GLU A 116 -3.11 9.13 -6.15
CA GLU A 116 -2.12 10.20 -6.01
C GLU A 116 -0.79 9.69 -5.46
N ILE A 117 -0.82 8.89 -4.40
CA ILE A 117 0.41 8.33 -3.81
C ILE A 117 1.11 7.39 -4.81
N GLY A 118 0.38 6.49 -5.45
CA GLY A 118 0.95 5.54 -6.39
C GLY A 118 1.49 6.20 -7.67
N ASN A 119 0.77 7.17 -8.23
CA ASN A 119 1.23 7.92 -9.41
C ASN A 119 2.50 8.72 -9.10
N ASN A 120 2.58 9.34 -7.92
CA ASN A 120 3.79 10.05 -7.50
C ASN A 120 5.02 9.13 -7.50
N SER A 121 4.88 7.86 -7.10
CA SER A 121 5.98 6.90 -7.14
C SER A 121 6.50 6.66 -8.56
N TYR A 122 5.63 6.54 -9.56
CA TYR A 122 6.07 6.40 -10.96
C TYR A 122 6.66 7.70 -11.50
N ASP A 123 5.98 8.78 -11.26
CA ASP A 123 6.31 10.09 -11.82
C ASP A 123 7.66 10.60 -11.33
N HIS A 124 7.96 10.47 -10.04
CA HIS A 124 9.21 10.96 -9.46
C HIS A 124 10.41 10.03 -9.67
N ASN A 125 10.16 8.77 -10.01
CA ASN A 125 11.21 7.78 -10.24
C ASN A 125 11.41 7.42 -11.72
N LEU A 126 10.71 8.08 -12.66
CA LEU A 126 10.82 7.78 -14.09
C LEU A 126 12.27 7.91 -14.58
N GLY A 127 12.85 6.80 -15.05
CA GLY A 127 14.24 6.71 -15.50
C GLY A 127 15.29 6.78 -14.38
N GLN A 128 14.89 6.76 -13.10
CA GLN A 128 15.79 6.95 -11.94
C GLN A 128 15.54 5.94 -10.82
N TRP A 129 14.92 4.80 -11.12
CA TRP A 129 14.75 3.73 -10.13
C TRP A 129 16.12 3.21 -9.69
N PRO A 130 16.44 3.24 -8.38
CA PRO A 130 17.75 2.80 -7.89
C PRO A 130 18.03 1.31 -8.11
N ASP A 131 16.99 0.48 -8.07
CA ASP A 131 17.11 -0.97 -8.25
C ASP A 131 15.96 -1.56 -9.06
N ILE A 132 14.75 -1.66 -8.51
CA ILE A 132 13.58 -2.29 -9.13
C ILE A 132 12.51 -1.24 -9.46
N PRO A 133 12.11 -1.08 -10.73
CA PRO A 133 11.03 -0.17 -11.08
C PRO A 133 9.67 -0.70 -10.62
N GLY A 134 8.75 0.21 -10.27
CA GLY A 134 7.39 -0.16 -9.89
C GLY A 134 7.12 -0.12 -8.40
N ILE A 135 5.90 -0.46 -8.03
CA ILE A 135 5.41 -0.33 -6.65
C ILE A 135 4.79 -1.63 -6.14
N PHE A 136 4.85 -1.80 -4.83
CA PHE A 136 3.92 -2.66 -4.11
C PHE A 136 2.57 -1.94 -3.98
N PHE A 137 1.50 -2.64 -4.31
CA PHE A 137 0.13 -2.19 -4.06
C PHE A 137 -0.71 -3.35 -3.54
N GLY A 138 -1.19 -3.24 -2.31
CA GLY A 138 -2.04 -4.23 -1.67
C GLY A 138 -3.17 -3.57 -0.88
N TYR A 139 -4.28 -4.29 -0.70
CA TYR A 139 -5.41 -3.83 0.11
C TYR A 139 -6.10 -4.99 0.81
N ASP A 140 -6.74 -4.68 1.93
CA ASP A 140 -7.60 -5.57 2.70
C ASP A 140 -8.86 -4.82 3.10
N LEU A 141 -9.97 -5.11 2.43
CA LEU A 141 -11.23 -4.41 2.64
C LEU A 141 -11.88 -4.76 3.99
N ASN A 142 -11.59 -5.93 4.56
CA ASN A 142 -12.14 -6.29 5.87
C ASN A 142 -11.39 -5.58 7.01
N LYS A 143 -10.07 -5.41 6.87
CA LYS A 143 -9.25 -4.62 7.81
C LYS A 143 -9.26 -3.13 7.48
N LYS A 144 -9.97 -2.75 6.44
CA LYS A 144 -10.09 -1.35 6.00
C LYS A 144 -8.72 -0.71 5.81
N GLN A 145 -7.83 -1.39 5.07
CA GLN A 145 -6.46 -0.92 4.85
C GLN A 145 -6.04 -1.03 3.38
N ILE A 146 -5.28 -0.04 2.94
CA ILE A 146 -4.59 0.00 1.65
C ILE A 146 -3.12 0.29 1.94
N VAL A 147 -2.21 -0.44 1.29
CA VAL A 147 -0.77 -0.29 1.46
C VAL A 147 -0.11 -0.08 0.11
N LEU A 148 0.72 0.94 0.03
CA LEU A 148 1.57 1.23 -1.12
C LEU A 148 3.00 1.41 -0.64
N THR A 149 3.96 0.91 -1.40
CA THR A 149 5.37 1.27 -1.20
C THR A 149 6.14 1.16 -2.51
N ASP A 150 7.16 1.98 -2.64
CA ASP A 150 8.13 1.92 -3.73
C ASP A 150 9.56 1.84 -3.16
N ARG A 151 10.49 1.51 -4.02
CA ARG A 151 11.93 1.47 -3.73
C ARG A 151 12.67 2.53 -4.56
N GLY A 152 12.01 3.66 -4.75
CA GLY A 152 12.52 4.79 -5.50
C GLY A 152 13.50 5.66 -4.70
N VAL A 153 13.74 6.86 -5.20
CA VAL A 153 14.68 7.83 -4.60
C VAL A 153 14.13 8.49 -3.33
N GLY A 154 12.82 8.42 -3.09
CA GLY A 154 12.16 9.03 -1.95
C GLY A 154 11.94 10.54 -2.07
N VAL A 155 11.22 11.12 -1.08
CA VAL A 155 10.77 12.50 -1.13
C VAL A 155 11.93 13.50 -1.04
N LEU A 156 12.91 13.24 -0.18
CA LEU A 156 14.04 14.16 0.04
C LEU A 156 14.84 14.39 -1.25
N GLU A 157 15.25 13.32 -1.90
CA GLU A 157 16.06 13.41 -3.13
C GLU A 157 15.25 14.01 -4.30
N THR A 158 13.95 13.73 -4.33
CA THR A 158 13.05 14.36 -5.31
C THR A 158 12.97 15.86 -5.12
N LEU A 159 12.74 16.33 -3.89
CA LEU A 159 12.58 17.76 -3.61
C LEU A 159 13.90 18.54 -3.65
N ARG A 160 15.04 17.92 -3.35
CA ARG A 160 16.36 18.57 -3.46
C ARG A 160 16.68 19.08 -4.86
N ARG A 161 16.06 18.55 -5.90
CA ARG A 161 16.22 19.04 -7.29
C ARG A 161 15.75 20.49 -7.45
N VAL A 162 14.73 20.90 -6.69
CA VAL A 162 14.14 22.25 -6.72
C VAL A 162 14.37 23.01 -5.42
N ARG A 163 14.81 22.34 -4.36
CA ARG A 163 15.06 22.88 -3.02
C ARG A 163 16.31 22.25 -2.39
N PRO A 164 17.50 22.59 -2.90
CA PRO A 164 18.75 21.93 -2.48
C PRO A 164 19.10 22.08 -1.00
N GLU A 165 18.54 23.10 -0.31
CA GLU A 165 18.78 23.39 1.10
C GLU A 165 18.12 22.40 2.07
N LEU A 166 17.21 21.53 1.63
CA LEU A 166 16.58 20.50 2.47
C LEU A 166 17.61 19.55 3.06
N LYS A 167 17.66 19.44 4.37
CA LYS A 167 18.73 18.72 5.09
C LYS A 167 18.39 17.26 5.37
N ASN A 168 17.13 16.96 5.65
CA ASN A 168 16.69 15.66 6.15
C ASN A 168 15.29 15.29 5.67
N HIS A 169 14.91 14.03 5.86
CA HIS A 169 13.61 13.49 5.44
C HIS A 169 12.42 14.15 6.16
N LYS A 170 12.62 14.61 7.41
CA LYS A 170 11.56 15.30 8.16
C LYS A 170 11.18 16.63 7.50
N GLU A 171 12.18 17.47 7.19
CA GLU A 171 11.96 18.74 6.46
C GLU A 171 11.30 18.48 5.09
N ALA A 172 11.77 17.45 4.39
CA ALA A 172 11.20 17.09 3.09
C ALA A 172 9.73 16.66 3.18
N LEU A 173 9.34 15.88 4.20
CA LEU A 173 7.94 15.51 4.41
C LEU A 173 7.09 16.73 4.76
N GLU A 174 7.57 17.61 5.63
CA GLU A 174 6.88 18.85 5.98
C GLU A 174 6.58 19.68 4.73
N VAL A 175 7.57 19.93 3.91
CA VAL A 175 7.44 20.65 2.63
C VAL A 175 6.48 19.93 1.69
N ALA A 176 6.62 18.62 1.51
CA ALA A 176 5.79 17.84 0.58
C ALA A 176 4.29 17.90 0.91
N PHE A 177 3.94 17.95 2.18
CA PHE A 177 2.54 17.98 2.63
C PHE A 177 1.98 19.38 2.90
N THR A 178 2.82 20.45 2.85
CA THR A 178 2.38 21.82 3.15
C THR A 178 2.59 22.80 2.00
N GLU A 179 3.70 22.67 1.24
CA GLU A 179 4.07 23.66 0.25
C GLU A 179 3.80 23.20 -1.19
N ILE A 180 3.49 24.14 -2.08
CA ILE A 180 3.28 23.87 -3.52
C ILE A 180 4.66 23.88 -4.18
N LEU A 181 5.35 22.73 -4.15
CA LEU A 181 6.61 22.51 -4.84
C LEU A 181 6.52 21.24 -5.68
N SER A 182 7.01 21.29 -6.89
CA SER A 182 7.13 20.13 -7.77
C SER A 182 8.59 19.92 -8.13
N GLY A 183 9.09 18.70 -7.96
CA GLY A 183 10.40 18.29 -8.50
C GLY A 183 10.42 18.15 -10.02
N ARG A 184 9.36 18.56 -10.72
CA ARG A 184 9.22 18.55 -12.17
C ARG A 184 9.06 19.97 -12.68
N GLU A 185 10.07 20.49 -13.31
CA GLU A 185 9.92 21.67 -14.15
C GLU A 185 9.66 21.23 -15.62
N PRO A 186 8.78 21.90 -16.36
CA PRO A 186 8.01 23.12 -16.06
C PRO A 186 6.57 22.87 -15.58
N GLU A 187 6.20 21.68 -15.09
CA GLU A 187 4.82 21.38 -14.74
C GLU A 187 4.45 21.87 -13.32
N ALA A 188 3.42 22.73 -13.25
CA ALA A 188 2.81 23.21 -12.00
C ALA A 188 2.03 22.12 -11.21
N ARG A 189 2.52 20.87 -11.20
CA ARG A 189 1.91 19.72 -10.53
C ARG A 189 2.59 19.43 -9.21
N GLY A 190 2.39 20.23 -8.18
CA GLY A 190 2.93 19.99 -6.85
C GLY A 190 1.85 19.80 -5.78
N ASN A 191 0.62 19.44 -6.15
CA ASN A 191 -0.52 19.46 -5.24
C ASN A 191 -0.99 18.09 -4.74
N GLY A 192 -0.45 16.97 -5.23
CA GLY A 192 -0.93 15.62 -4.92
C GLY A 192 -0.94 15.28 -3.43
N LEU A 193 0.19 15.43 -2.73
CA LEU A 193 0.26 15.13 -1.30
C LEU A 193 -0.50 16.14 -0.42
N LYS A 194 -0.66 17.39 -0.87
CA LYS A 194 -1.52 18.38 -0.20
C LYS A 194 -3.00 18.04 -0.36
N TYR A 195 -3.38 17.57 -1.54
CA TYR A 195 -4.71 17.02 -1.77
C TYR A 195 -4.97 15.82 -0.85
N VAL A 196 -4.01 14.88 -0.79
CA VAL A 196 -4.06 13.74 0.15
C VAL A 196 -4.26 14.22 1.57
N ARG A 197 -3.46 15.18 2.06
CA ARG A 197 -3.61 15.77 3.39
C ARG A 197 -5.01 16.34 3.60
N LYS A 198 -5.52 17.12 2.67
CA LYS A 198 -6.86 17.71 2.76
C LYS A 198 -7.94 16.64 2.91
N VAL A 199 -7.90 15.61 2.05
CA VAL A 199 -8.87 14.51 2.11
C VAL A 199 -8.82 13.79 3.46
N ILE A 200 -7.62 13.50 3.99
CA ILE A 200 -7.45 12.84 5.29
C ILE A 200 -8.01 13.70 6.43
N LEU A 201 -7.77 15.01 6.42
CA LEU A 201 -8.23 15.91 7.50
C LEU A 201 -9.76 16.10 7.50
N GLU A 202 -10.40 16.00 6.36
CA GLU A 202 -11.84 16.23 6.20
C GLU A 202 -12.69 14.95 6.30
N ASN A 203 -12.06 13.76 6.36
CA ASN A 203 -12.76 12.47 6.31
C ASN A 203 -12.25 11.49 7.36
N PRO A 204 -13.01 10.45 7.72
CA PRO A 204 -12.59 9.42 8.68
C PRO A 204 -11.57 8.43 8.06
N ILE A 205 -10.48 8.97 7.54
CA ILE A 205 -9.38 8.26 6.91
C ILE A 205 -8.10 8.62 7.67
N ASN A 206 -7.23 7.63 7.89
CA ASN A 206 -5.92 7.86 8.49
C ASN A 206 -4.83 7.49 7.47
N LEU A 207 -3.71 8.18 7.55
CA LEU A 207 -2.52 7.92 6.75
C LEU A 207 -1.29 7.83 7.65
N VAL A 208 -0.53 6.75 7.49
CA VAL A 208 0.87 6.68 7.91
C VAL A 208 1.70 6.72 6.64
N PHE A 209 2.61 7.68 6.53
CA PHE A 209 3.47 7.85 5.37
C PHE A 209 4.93 7.95 5.82
N GLN A 210 5.79 7.08 5.32
CA GLN A 210 7.21 7.06 5.65
C GLN A 210 8.05 7.27 4.39
N THR A 211 9.13 8.03 4.50
CA THR A 211 10.24 8.12 3.53
C THR A 211 11.54 8.29 4.29
N GLY A 212 12.55 7.50 3.92
CA GLY A 212 13.78 7.45 4.72
C GLY A 212 13.48 7.07 6.18
N ASP A 213 14.00 7.86 7.10
CA ASP A 213 13.81 7.72 8.55
C ASP A 213 12.69 8.60 9.11
N ALA A 214 11.95 9.33 8.28
CA ALA A 214 10.85 10.20 8.72
C ALA A 214 9.49 9.56 8.43
N LYS A 215 8.63 9.52 9.46
CA LYS A 215 7.28 8.96 9.42
C LYS A 215 6.25 10.02 9.82
N LEU A 216 5.34 10.32 8.91
CA LEU A 216 4.19 11.20 9.10
C LEU A 216 2.97 10.38 9.49
N ILE A 217 2.21 10.87 10.47
CA ILE A 217 0.92 10.31 10.88
C ILE A 217 -0.14 11.40 10.74
N LEU A 218 -1.11 11.19 9.85
CA LEU A 218 -2.26 12.06 9.64
C LEU A 218 -3.55 11.34 10.02
N ASN A 219 -4.44 12.07 10.69
CA ASN A 219 -5.81 11.65 10.96
C ASN A 219 -6.71 12.89 11.02
N GLY A 220 -8.02 12.70 10.81
CA GLY A 220 -8.99 13.80 10.80
C GLY A 220 -9.17 14.56 12.13
N LYS A 221 -8.45 14.18 13.19
CA LYS A 221 -8.55 14.81 14.53
C LYS A 221 -7.46 15.85 14.79
N ASN A 222 -6.39 15.83 13.99
CA ASN A 222 -5.25 16.70 14.23
C ASN A 222 -4.78 17.35 12.91
N SER A 223 -4.87 18.67 12.83
CA SER A 223 -4.41 19.46 11.67
C SER A 223 -2.89 19.58 11.59
N ASP A 224 -2.19 19.39 12.71
CA ASP A 224 -0.75 19.51 12.78
C ASP A 224 -0.07 18.28 12.16
N LEU A 225 1.07 18.50 11.50
CA LEU A 225 1.88 17.43 10.98
C LEU A 225 2.63 16.74 12.12
N ASN A 226 2.20 15.53 12.47
CA ASN A 226 2.95 14.68 13.39
C ASN A 226 4.00 13.88 12.61
N ILE A 227 5.25 14.37 12.60
CA ILE A 227 6.38 13.74 11.93
C ILE A 227 7.39 13.24 12.97
N GLU A 228 7.56 11.93 13.04
CA GLU A 228 8.47 11.21 13.93
C GLU A 228 9.72 10.75 13.16
N ILE A 229 10.88 10.75 13.83
CA ILE A 229 12.08 10.07 13.33
C ILE A 229 12.05 8.63 13.86
N VAL A 230 12.16 7.68 12.94
CA VAL A 230 12.12 6.24 13.25
C VAL A 230 13.49 5.61 12.99
N LYS A 231 13.80 4.53 13.73
CA LYS A 231 15.08 3.82 13.59
C LYS A 231 15.24 3.13 12.24
N GLN A 232 14.11 2.74 11.64
CA GLN A 232 14.10 1.99 10.40
C GLN A 232 14.06 2.95 9.23
N ASN A 233 15.16 2.96 8.47
CA ASN A 233 15.25 3.70 7.22
C ASN A 233 14.74 2.83 6.08
N ILE A 234 13.87 3.37 5.22
CA ILE A 234 13.36 2.71 4.02
C ILE A 234 13.84 3.42 2.76
N ARG A 235 13.94 2.68 1.67
CA ARG A 235 14.06 3.28 0.34
C ARG A 235 12.69 3.75 -0.13
N GLY A 236 12.66 4.82 -0.92
CA GLY A 236 11.41 5.31 -1.50
C GLY A 236 10.40 5.79 -0.48
N CYS A 237 9.16 5.38 -0.67
CA CYS A 237 8.02 5.74 0.17
C CYS A 237 7.21 4.52 0.58
N LEU A 238 6.63 4.57 1.79
CA LEU A 238 5.68 3.57 2.30
C LEU A 238 4.46 4.28 2.85
N ALA A 239 3.29 3.92 2.38
CA ALA A 239 2.01 4.47 2.81
C ALA A 239 1.08 3.37 3.30
N LEU A 240 0.47 3.59 4.47
CA LEU A 240 -0.65 2.82 5.00
C LEU A 240 -1.85 3.75 5.15
N ILE A 241 -2.93 3.46 4.43
CA ILE A 241 -4.21 4.15 4.52
C ILE A 241 -5.18 3.24 5.27
N THR A 242 -5.86 3.75 6.30
CA THR A 242 -6.93 3.04 7.04
C THR A 242 -8.19 3.89 7.12
N TYR A 243 -9.38 3.26 7.17
CA TYR A 243 -10.67 3.94 7.10
C TYR A 243 -11.77 3.22 7.88
#